data_906e0725c2ca91296e6d0e9e2fe180cc
#
_entry.id   906e0725c2ca91296e6d0e9e2fe180cc
#
_cell.length_a   1.000
_cell.length_b   1.000
_cell.length_c   1.000
_cell.angle_alpha   90.00
_cell.angle_beta   90.00
_cell.angle_gamma   90.00
#
_symmetry.space_group_name_H-M   'P 1'
#
loop_
_entity.id
_entity.type
_entity.pdbx_description
1 polymer ?
#
loop_
_entity_poly.entity_id
_entity_poly.type
_entity_poly.pdbx_seq_one_letter_code
_entity_poly.pdbx_strand_id
1 'polypeptide(L)'
;MTTKKIFFDANIFNDIFDDSRSSHNVSKEAFARCMQKKFQIYTSCDIATNIYYITAKYTTRENALHALESVKKIANIIPFGVDELTQTIALMREDESYKDFEDAIQYILALNTQCDVIVSNDKGFVAKDVDCMTSEQFMEKYLG
;
A
#
# COMPACT_ATOMS: atom_id res chain seq x y z
N MET A 1 -17.98 7.14 -15.69
CA MET A 1 -17.34 7.39 -14.39
C MET A 1 -15.96 6.76 -14.36
N THR A 2 -15.00 7.53 -13.89
CA THR A 2 -13.62 7.04 -13.76
C THR A 2 -13.53 6.09 -12.55
N THR A 3 -12.89 4.93 -12.77
CA THR A 3 -12.62 3.99 -11.70
C THR A 3 -11.61 4.60 -10.72
N LYS A 4 -11.86 4.46 -9.42
CA LYS A 4 -10.94 4.93 -8.39
C LYS A 4 -9.66 4.10 -8.38
N LYS A 5 -8.53 4.77 -8.18
CA LYS A 5 -7.21 4.17 -8.05
C LYS A 5 -6.75 4.27 -6.61
N ILE A 6 -6.54 3.13 -5.98
CA ILE A 6 -6.25 3.04 -4.55
C ILE A 6 -4.85 2.46 -4.38
N PHE A 7 -3.96 3.17 -3.72
CA PHE A 7 -2.62 2.68 -3.39
C PHE A 7 -2.65 2.05 -1.99
N PHE A 8 -2.28 0.78 -1.90
CA PHE A 8 -2.19 0.08 -0.62
C PHE A 8 -0.74 -0.04 -0.19
N ASP A 9 -0.42 0.50 0.99
CA ASP A 9 0.87 0.29 1.65
C ASP A 9 1.05 -1.18 2.03
N ALA A 10 2.31 -1.60 2.21
CA ALA A 10 2.65 -2.98 2.56
C ALA A 10 1.94 -3.46 3.82
N ASN A 11 1.77 -2.60 4.83
CA ASN A 11 1.11 -3.01 6.08
C ASN A 11 -0.34 -3.43 5.89
N ILE A 12 -1.03 -2.93 4.86
CA ILE A 12 -2.40 -3.37 4.55
C ILE A 12 -2.38 -4.84 4.09
N PHE A 13 -1.44 -5.21 3.23
CA PHE A 13 -1.30 -6.60 2.81
C PHE A 13 -0.88 -7.50 3.96
N ASN A 14 0.04 -7.03 4.81
CA ASN A 14 0.44 -7.78 6.00
C ASN A 14 -0.76 -8.04 6.91
N ASP A 15 -1.65 -7.05 7.09
CA ASP A 15 -2.89 -7.22 7.84
C ASP A 15 -3.78 -8.30 7.23
N ILE A 16 -3.90 -8.31 5.91
CA ILE A 16 -4.77 -9.26 5.19
C ILE A 16 -4.26 -10.69 5.34
N PHE A 17 -2.94 -10.90 5.29
CA PHE A 17 -2.34 -12.23 5.29
C PHE A 17 -1.99 -12.77 6.68
N ASP A 18 -2.22 -11.99 7.75
CA ASP A 18 -1.92 -12.42 9.13
C ASP A 18 -3.09 -12.11 10.04
N ASP A 19 -3.87 -13.13 10.38
CA ASP A 19 -5.09 -12.99 11.19
C ASP A 19 -4.82 -12.64 12.65
N SER A 20 -3.56 -12.66 13.09
CA SER A 20 -3.20 -12.25 14.45
C SER A 20 -3.06 -10.73 14.59
N ARG A 21 -3.02 -9.99 13.49
CA ARG A 21 -2.86 -8.53 13.51
C ARG A 21 -4.19 -7.85 13.83
N SER A 22 -4.12 -6.77 14.62
CA SER A 22 -5.31 -6.05 15.10
C SER A 22 -6.17 -5.49 13.96
N SER A 23 -5.57 -5.10 12.84
CA SER A 23 -6.28 -4.53 11.70
C SER A 23 -6.64 -5.55 10.62
N HIS A 24 -6.48 -6.85 10.92
CA HIS A 24 -6.75 -7.92 9.94
C HIS A 24 -8.16 -7.81 9.35
N ASN A 25 -9.18 -7.76 10.21
CA ASN A 25 -10.57 -7.79 9.74
C ASN A 25 -10.94 -6.55 8.93
N VAL A 26 -10.56 -5.36 9.39
CA VAL A 26 -10.92 -4.12 8.69
C VAL A 26 -10.17 -4.00 7.35
N SER A 27 -8.89 -4.37 7.31
CA SER A 27 -8.11 -4.32 6.07
C SER A 27 -8.61 -5.35 5.06
N LYS A 28 -8.94 -6.56 5.51
CA LYS A 28 -9.50 -7.61 4.66
C LYS A 28 -10.84 -7.17 4.07
N GLU A 29 -11.71 -6.58 4.87
CA GLU A 29 -13.00 -6.10 4.39
C GLU A 29 -12.85 -4.92 3.43
N ALA A 30 -11.96 -3.98 3.73
CA ALA A 30 -11.69 -2.86 2.83
C ALA A 30 -11.25 -3.36 1.45
N PHE A 31 -10.35 -4.34 1.43
CA PHE A 31 -9.91 -4.96 0.19
C PHE A 31 -11.08 -5.62 -0.55
N ALA A 32 -11.87 -6.44 0.13
CA ALA A 32 -12.99 -7.14 -0.49
C ALA A 32 -13.99 -6.16 -1.11
N ARG A 33 -14.27 -5.05 -0.42
CA ARG A 33 -15.18 -4.04 -0.95
C ARG A 33 -14.59 -3.27 -2.13
N CYS A 34 -13.29 -3.03 -2.16
CA CYS A 34 -12.63 -2.47 -3.34
C CYS A 34 -12.86 -3.36 -4.55
N MET A 35 -12.73 -4.68 -4.39
CA MET A 35 -12.96 -5.62 -5.47
C MET A 35 -14.42 -5.60 -5.93
N GLN A 36 -15.37 -5.52 -5.02
CA GLN A 36 -16.80 -5.42 -5.35
C GLN A 36 -17.11 -4.16 -6.14
N LYS A 37 -16.48 -3.03 -5.78
CA LYS A 37 -16.68 -1.76 -6.46
C LYS A 37 -15.82 -1.63 -7.72
N LYS A 38 -15.00 -2.62 -8.02
CA LYS A 38 -14.09 -2.66 -9.16
C LYS A 38 -13.08 -1.50 -9.15
N PHE A 39 -12.66 -1.07 -7.97
CA PHE A 39 -11.58 -0.12 -7.82
C PHE A 39 -10.27 -0.77 -8.24
N GLN A 40 -9.37 0.01 -8.84
CA GLN A 40 -8.05 -0.46 -9.21
C GLN A 40 -7.11 -0.33 -8.00
N ILE A 41 -6.45 -1.41 -7.64
CA ILE A 41 -5.52 -1.45 -6.52
C ILE A 41 -4.10 -1.38 -7.07
N TYR A 42 -3.31 -0.49 -6.47
CA TYR A 42 -1.90 -0.27 -6.83
C TYR A 42 -1.03 -0.47 -5.61
N THR A 43 0.20 -0.90 -5.83
CA THR A 43 1.21 -0.98 -4.78
C THR A 43 2.59 -0.93 -5.43
N SER A 44 3.64 -0.77 -4.64
CA SER A 44 4.99 -0.69 -5.17
C SER A 44 5.67 -2.06 -5.23
N CYS A 45 6.63 -2.19 -6.14
CA CYS A 45 7.34 -3.46 -6.33
C CYS A 45 8.17 -3.88 -5.11
N ASP A 46 8.61 -2.93 -4.30
CA ASP A 46 9.43 -3.25 -3.12
C ASP A 46 8.61 -3.88 -1.98
N ILE A 47 7.29 -3.76 -2.00
CA ILE A 47 6.46 -4.40 -0.99
C ILE A 47 6.59 -5.92 -1.02
N ALA A 48 6.96 -6.49 -2.16
CA ALA A 48 7.10 -7.95 -2.29
C ALA A 48 8.11 -8.50 -1.29
N THR A 49 9.26 -7.84 -1.13
CA THR A 49 10.26 -8.27 -0.14
C THR A 49 9.72 -8.12 1.28
N ASN A 50 9.01 -7.05 1.57
CA ASN A 50 8.41 -6.81 2.89
C ASN A 50 7.36 -7.88 3.22
N ILE A 51 6.43 -8.14 2.30
CA ILE A 51 5.38 -9.14 2.50
C ILE A 51 5.99 -10.53 2.71
N TYR A 52 6.95 -10.89 1.87
CA TYR A 52 7.62 -12.17 2.01
C TYR A 52 8.29 -12.31 3.38
N TYR A 53 9.10 -11.31 3.74
CA TYR A 53 9.87 -11.36 4.98
C TYR A 53 8.96 -11.47 6.21
N ILE A 54 7.94 -10.62 6.28
CA ILE A 54 7.01 -10.60 7.42
C ILE A 54 6.16 -11.88 7.47
N THR A 55 5.58 -12.28 6.35
CA THR A 55 4.72 -13.46 6.32
C THR A 55 5.50 -14.75 6.62
N ALA A 56 6.71 -14.89 6.05
CA ALA A 56 7.55 -16.05 6.30
C ALA A 56 8.01 -16.13 7.75
N LYS A 57 8.29 -14.97 8.38
CA LYS A 57 8.73 -14.90 9.76
C LYS A 57 7.63 -15.32 10.75
N TYR A 58 6.40 -14.86 10.53
CA TYR A 58 5.30 -15.07 11.48
C TYR A 58 4.38 -16.24 11.14
N THR A 59 4.48 -16.79 9.93
CA THR A 59 3.72 -17.96 9.51
C THR A 59 4.66 -19.01 8.90
N THR A 60 4.62 -19.22 7.58
CA THR A 60 5.50 -20.16 6.87
C THR A 60 6.00 -19.56 5.57
N ARG A 61 7.08 -20.15 5.02
CA ARG A 61 7.59 -19.82 3.69
C ARG A 61 6.50 -20.03 2.62
N GLU A 62 5.76 -21.13 2.71
CA GLU A 62 4.73 -21.43 1.73
C GLU A 62 3.59 -20.41 1.77
N ASN A 63 3.17 -19.99 2.97
CA ASN A 63 2.19 -18.93 3.11
C ASN A 63 2.69 -17.61 2.50
N ALA A 64 3.97 -17.30 2.67
CA ALA A 64 4.57 -16.10 2.09
C ALA A 64 4.52 -16.12 0.56
N LEU A 65 4.88 -17.25 -0.05
CA LEU A 65 4.81 -17.41 -1.51
C LEU A 65 3.37 -17.31 -2.02
N HIS A 66 2.44 -17.91 -1.28
CA HIS A 66 1.01 -17.83 -1.61
C HIS A 66 0.50 -16.40 -1.52
N ALA A 67 0.92 -15.64 -0.51
CA ALA A 67 0.56 -14.24 -0.36
C ALA A 67 1.05 -13.42 -1.56
N LEU A 68 2.29 -13.63 -2.00
CA LEU A 68 2.84 -12.94 -3.17
C LEU A 68 2.07 -13.28 -4.45
N GLU A 69 1.69 -14.55 -4.63
CA GLU A 69 0.87 -14.95 -5.77
C GLU A 69 -0.48 -14.23 -5.76
N SER A 70 -1.09 -14.08 -4.59
CA SER A 70 -2.36 -13.38 -4.42
C SER A 70 -2.21 -11.90 -4.78
N VAL A 71 -1.19 -11.23 -4.25
CA VAL A 71 -0.94 -9.81 -4.55
C VAL A 71 -0.73 -9.60 -6.04
N LYS A 72 0.05 -10.48 -6.67
CA LYS A 72 0.31 -10.41 -8.11
C LYS A 72 -0.97 -10.46 -8.95
N LYS A 73 -1.96 -11.22 -8.51
CA LYS A 73 -3.23 -11.37 -9.22
C LYS A 73 -4.17 -10.18 -9.06
N ILE A 74 -4.11 -9.50 -7.91
CA ILE A 74 -5.14 -8.52 -7.53
C ILE A 74 -4.69 -7.08 -7.60
N ALA A 75 -3.38 -6.82 -7.59
CA ALA A 75 -2.83 -5.47 -7.55
C ALA A 75 -1.99 -5.18 -8.79
N ASN A 76 -2.03 -3.91 -9.20
CA ASN A 76 -1.09 -3.38 -10.18
C ASN A 76 0.19 -3.04 -9.44
N ILE A 77 1.26 -3.77 -9.70
CA ILE A 77 2.54 -3.59 -9.03
C ILE A 77 3.37 -2.59 -9.83
N ILE A 78 3.67 -1.44 -9.22
CA ILE A 78 4.36 -0.34 -9.88
C ILE A 78 5.87 -0.56 -9.75
N PRO A 79 6.59 -0.76 -10.86
CA PRO A 79 8.04 -0.83 -10.80
C PRO A 79 8.65 0.55 -10.61
N PHE A 80 9.84 0.63 -10.04
CA PHE A 80 10.55 1.89 -9.95
C PHE A 80 12.05 1.70 -10.22
N GLY A 81 12.67 2.78 -10.66
CA GLY A 81 14.08 2.79 -10.99
C GLY A 81 14.72 4.13 -10.67
N VAL A 82 15.70 4.54 -11.49
CA VAL A 82 16.54 5.71 -11.20
C VAL A 82 15.73 7.00 -11.15
N ASP A 83 14.72 7.16 -11.99
CA ASP A 83 13.92 8.39 -12.03
C ASP A 83 13.16 8.61 -10.73
N GLU A 84 12.50 7.57 -10.23
CA GLU A 84 11.73 7.62 -8.99
C GLU A 84 12.63 7.75 -7.77
N LEU A 85 13.81 7.12 -7.80
CA LEU A 85 14.82 7.33 -6.76
C LEU A 85 15.26 8.79 -6.72
N THR A 86 15.51 9.39 -7.87
CA THR A 86 15.91 10.79 -7.97
C THR A 86 14.83 11.71 -7.40
N GLN A 87 13.56 11.47 -7.76
CA GLN A 87 12.44 12.24 -7.23
C GLN A 87 12.32 12.11 -5.71
N THR A 88 12.48 10.90 -5.21
CA THR A 88 12.34 10.62 -3.77
C THR A 88 13.46 11.28 -2.97
N ILE A 89 14.70 11.20 -3.46
CA ILE A 89 15.83 11.84 -2.82
C ILE A 89 15.61 13.36 -2.75
N ALA A 90 15.19 13.97 -3.86
CA ALA A 90 14.91 15.40 -3.91
C ALA A 90 13.81 15.79 -2.92
N LEU A 91 12.73 15.02 -2.86
CA LEU A 91 11.63 15.26 -1.92
C LEU A 91 12.13 15.26 -0.48
N MET A 92 12.90 14.25 -0.10
CA MET A 92 13.37 14.11 1.28
C MET A 92 14.38 15.19 1.66
N ARG A 93 15.13 15.71 0.71
CA ARG A 93 16.05 16.83 0.96
C ARG A 93 15.32 18.15 1.11
N GLU A 94 14.25 18.35 0.36
CA GLU A 94 13.48 19.59 0.36
C GLU A 94 12.48 19.66 1.52
N ASP A 95 12.01 18.52 2.00
CA ASP A 95 10.93 18.45 2.99
C ASP A 95 11.27 17.44 4.08
N GLU A 96 11.66 17.94 5.26
CA GLU A 96 12.10 17.14 6.39
C GLU A 96 10.98 16.28 7.01
N SER A 97 9.73 16.52 6.66
CA SER A 97 8.63 15.69 7.16
C SER A 97 8.62 14.30 6.54
N TYR A 98 9.25 14.13 5.37
CA TYR A 98 9.43 12.82 4.74
C TYR A 98 10.69 12.17 5.28
N LYS A 99 10.56 11.38 6.35
CA LYS A 99 11.71 10.81 7.09
C LYS A 99 12.01 9.35 6.75
N ASP A 100 10.99 8.60 6.31
CA ASP A 100 11.13 7.19 5.99
C ASP A 100 11.21 7.03 4.47
N PHE A 101 12.30 6.42 3.99
CA PHE A 101 12.54 6.29 2.55
C PHE A 101 11.48 5.40 1.88
N GLU A 102 11.12 4.29 2.52
CA GLU A 102 10.12 3.38 1.95
C GLU A 102 8.78 4.07 1.78
N ASP A 103 8.33 4.81 2.79
CA ASP A 103 7.09 5.57 2.71
C ASP A 103 7.17 6.67 1.65
N ALA A 104 8.31 7.36 1.58
CA ALA A 104 8.50 8.45 0.62
C ALA A 104 8.43 7.96 -0.82
N ILE A 105 9.06 6.82 -1.14
CA ILE A 105 9.02 6.29 -2.50
C ILE A 105 7.62 5.79 -2.85
N GLN A 106 6.92 5.21 -1.90
CA GLN A 106 5.52 4.80 -2.12
C GLN A 106 4.63 6.01 -2.43
N TYR A 107 4.84 7.11 -1.71
CA TYR A 107 4.14 8.36 -1.98
C TYR A 107 4.43 8.86 -3.40
N ILE A 108 5.69 8.88 -3.82
CA ILE A 108 6.10 9.28 -5.18
C ILE A 108 5.41 8.40 -6.24
N LEU A 109 5.37 7.10 -6.01
CA LEU A 109 4.72 6.18 -6.96
C LEU A 109 3.21 6.42 -7.04
N ALA A 110 2.55 6.63 -5.91
CA ALA A 110 1.13 6.93 -5.89
C ALA A 110 0.82 8.25 -6.60
N LEU A 111 1.67 9.26 -6.37
CA LEU A 111 1.54 10.57 -7.01
C LEU A 111 1.72 10.47 -8.53
N ASN A 112 2.78 9.82 -8.98
CA ASN A 112 3.08 9.66 -10.40
C ASN A 112 2.03 8.84 -11.14
N THR A 113 1.42 7.87 -10.46
CA THR A 113 0.37 7.01 -11.03
C THR A 113 -1.01 7.67 -10.94
N GLN A 114 -1.09 8.83 -10.28
CA GLN A 114 -2.33 9.57 -10.07
C GLN A 114 -3.36 8.77 -9.28
N CYS A 115 -2.92 8.10 -8.23
CA CYS A 115 -3.83 7.41 -7.32
C CYS A 115 -4.69 8.43 -6.57
N ASP A 116 -5.93 8.06 -6.32
CA ASP A 116 -6.89 8.93 -5.62
C ASP A 116 -6.63 8.97 -4.13
N VAL A 117 -6.14 7.87 -3.57
CA VAL A 117 -5.90 7.76 -2.12
C VAL A 117 -4.82 6.71 -1.84
N ILE A 118 -4.05 6.96 -0.78
CA ILE A 118 -3.14 5.98 -0.20
C ILE A 118 -3.78 5.45 1.08
N VAL A 119 -3.88 4.13 1.21
CA VAL A 119 -4.38 3.49 2.42
C VAL A 119 -3.19 2.89 3.16
N SER A 120 -2.97 3.37 4.38
CA SER A 120 -1.89 2.93 5.25
C SER A 120 -2.35 3.00 6.70
N ASN A 121 -2.08 1.95 7.47
CA ASN A 121 -2.34 1.95 8.90
C ASN A 121 -1.13 2.43 9.71
N ASP A 122 -0.07 2.85 9.04
CA ASP A 122 1.09 3.50 9.67
C ASP A 122 0.79 4.99 9.89
N LYS A 123 0.67 5.39 11.13
CA LYS A 123 0.36 6.78 11.49
C LYS A 123 1.47 7.77 11.10
N GLY A 124 2.68 7.27 10.89
CA GLY A 124 3.81 8.09 10.47
C GLY A 124 3.88 8.32 8.97
N PHE A 125 2.97 7.73 8.19
CA PHE A 125 2.97 7.89 6.74
C PHE A 125 2.61 9.33 6.35
N VAL A 126 3.51 9.99 5.62
CA VAL A 126 3.31 11.38 5.16
C VAL A 126 2.99 11.39 3.68
N ALA A 127 1.91 12.07 3.30
CA ALA A 127 1.51 12.25 1.90
C ALA A 127 0.78 13.59 1.79
N LYS A 128 1.44 14.62 1.26
CA LYS A 128 0.88 15.98 1.26
C LYS A 128 -0.08 16.25 0.11
N ASP A 129 0.19 15.68 -1.07
CA ASP A 129 -0.59 15.96 -2.27
C ASP A 129 -1.48 14.79 -2.71
N VAL A 130 -1.60 13.76 -1.89
CA VAL A 130 -2.50 12.62 -2.12
C VAL A 130 -3.21 12.35 -0.79
N ASP A 131 -4.52 12.13 -0.84
CA ASP A 131 -5.25 11.73 0.37
C ASP A 131 -4.63 10.45 0.94
N CYS A 132 -4.40 10.44 2.25
CA CYS A 132 -3.85 9.29 2.95
C CYS A 132 -4.69 9.00 4.17
N MET A 133 -5.09 7.74 4.34
CA MET A 133 -5.99 7.38 5.44
C MET A 133 -5.80 5.92 5.84
N THR A 134 -6.26 5.60 7.05
CA THR A 134 -6.26 4.23 7.54
C THR A 134 -7.32 3.40 6.80
N SER A 135 -7.24 2.07 6.93
CA SER A 135 -8.26 1.20 6.34
C SER A 135 -9.66 1.49 6.91
N GLU A 136 -9.75 1.82 8.19
CA GLU A 136 -11.03 2.20 8.81
C GLU A 136 -11.59 3.49 8.22
N GLN A 137 -10.76 4.53 8.11
CA GLN A 137 -11.17 5.81 7.51
C GLN A 137 -11.57 5.64 6.04
N PHE A 138 -10.83 4.80 5.33
CA PHE A 138 -11.10 4.50 3.93
C PHE A 138 -12.46 3.82 3.77
N MET A 139 -12.77 2.86 4.64
CA MET A 139 -14.08 2.20 4.65
C MET A 139 -15.20 3.22 4.80
N GLU A 140 -15.08 4.14 5.75
CA GLU A 140 -16.11 5.15 6.00
C GLU A 140 -16.29 6.11 4.82
N LYS A 141 -15.19 6.58 4.24
CA LYS A 141 -15.23 7.63 3.22
C LYS A 141 -15.58 7.10 1.82
N TYR A 142 -15.02 5.97 1.43
CA TYR A 142 -15.12 5.48 0.05
C TYR A 142 -16.04 4.27 -0.11
N LEU A 143 -16.28 3.53 0.95
CA LEU A 143 -16.96 2.23 0.90
C LEU A 143 -18.24 2.19 1.74
N GLY A 144 -18.49 3.26 2.46
CA GLY A 144 -19.66 3.38 3.33
C GLY A 144 -20.99 3.50 2.63
#